data_2cf3e4df8f727ff734904da309d318d5
#
_entry.id   2cf3e4df8f727ff734904da309d318d5
#
_cell.length_a   1.000
_cell.length_b   1.000
_cell.length_c   1.000
_cell.angle_alpha   90.00
_cell.angle_beta   90.00
_cell.angle_gamma   90.00
#
_symmetry.space_group_name_H-M   'P 1'
#
loop_
_entity.id
_entity.type
_entity.pdbx_description
1 polymer ?
#
loop_
_entity_poly.entity_id
_entity_poly.type
_entity_poly.pdbx_seq_one_letter_code
_entity_poly.pdbx_strand_id
1 'polypeptide(L)'
;MLRSVRSIRPASQKIKSPIRFIGPMKLIYVAGKGGVGKSVCSAATGIWTSDRGLDTLAFSMDPAHSLSDIFDIELGSQPKLIRDHLYAYEPDLAEEARGFYRRYKNIFTALFGLFEVEVKPEDFANMPGVSELIFMDKLNDIFVEKKYDYVIIDSAPTAMVLPLLQLPSITTGFVTRVLGMRNKWIGIMNLLEKGFGDSILNEIRTMRVKAETMRNVLLDPKTASITVVTIPEKAAVEESRRLIETVESHGVHVSALVINHVIQECDCQFCQQKMASQTSYIQDLKSRYQEKQITILPDYGAEVKGDRLNQVAEDLYGKGQMDTV
;
A
#
# COMPACT_ATOMS: atom_id res chain seq x y z
N MET A 1 -23.17 -31.89 61.40
CA MET A 1 -23.75 -30.72 60.68
C MET A 1 -22.60 -29.93 60.04
N LEU A 2 -22.27 -30.26 58.80
CA LEU A 2 -21.22 -29.57 58.06
C LEU A 2 -21.88 -28.57 57.09
N ARG A 3 -21.71 -27.28 57.32
CA ARG A 3 -22.20 -26.21 56.41
C ARG A 3 -21.22 -26.06 55.23
N SER A 4 -21.75 -26.23 54.04
CA SER A 4 -21.04 -26.04 52.77
C SER A 4 -20.70 -24.56 52.58
N VAL A 5 -19.42 -24.30 52.38
CA VAL A 5 -18.91 -23.00 51.93
C VAL A 5 -19.09 -22.91 50.42
N ARG A 6 -20.03 -22.05 49.98
CA ARG A 6 -20.17 -21.69 48.56
C ARG A 6 -19.00 -20.78 48.17
N SER A 7 -18.16 -21.22 47.25
CA SER A 7 -17.18 -20.38 46.62
C SER A 7 -17.84 -19.38 45.67
N ILE A 8 -17.73 -18.11 46.00
CA ILE A 8 -18.12 -17.00 45.14
C ILE A 8 -17.01 -16.81 44.13
N ARG A 9 -17.26 -17.16 42.84
CA ARG A 9 -16.39 -16.77 41.75
C ARG A 9 -16.50 -15.27 41.55
N PRO A 10 -15.38 -14.51 41.42
CA PRO A 10 -15.47 -13.10 41.11
C PRO A 10 -15.99 -12.93 39.68
N ALA A 11 -16.95 -12.03 39.51
CA ALA A 11 -17.47 -11.62 38.22
C ALA A 11 -16.33 -11.12 37.33
N SER A 12 -16.18 -11.68 36.13
CA SER A 12 -15.27 -11.19 35.11
C SER A 12 -15.62 -9.73 34.81
N GLN A 13 -14.76 -8.81 35.24
CA GLN A 13 -14.81 -7.44 34.79
C GLN A 13 -14.63 -7.47 33.26
N LYS A 14 -15.68 -7.08 32.54
CA LYS A 14 -15.58 -6.75 31.11
C LYS A 14 -14.55 -5.63 30.99
N ILE A 15 -13.36 -5.97 30.46
CA ILE A 15 -12.36 -5.00 30.03
C ILE A 15 -13.09 -4.11 29.01
N LYS A 16 -13.29 -2.84 29.37
CA LYS A 16 -13.78 -1.83 28.44
C LYS A 16 -12.75 -1.78 27.32
N SER A 17 -13.19 -2.03 26.07
CA SER A 17 -12.36 -1.81 24.90
C SER A 17 -11.72 -0.42 24.98
N PRO A 18 -10.41 -0.29 24.70
CA PRO A 18 -9.76 1.01 24.70
C PRO A 18 -10.51 1.96 23.78
N ILE A 19 -10.55 3.24 24.16
CA ILE A 19 -11.19 4.31 23.37
C ILE A 19 -10.50 4.29 22.00
N ARG A 20 -11.23 3.85 20.95
CA ARG A 20 -10.74 3.93 19.56
C ARG A 20 -10.44 5.39 19.27
N PHE A 21 -9.24 5.66 18.81
CA PHE A 21 -8.85 6.97 18.30
C PHE A 21 -9.69 7.24 17.04
N ILE A 22 -10.70 8.10 17.15
CA ILE A 22 -11.59 8.45 16.04
C ILE A 22 -10.91 9.57 15.25
N GLY A 23 -9.80 9.24 14.62
CA GLY A 23 -9.14 10.05 13.60
C GLY A 23 -9.45 9.52 12.19
N PRO A 24 -9.18 10.28 11.13
CA PRO A 24 -9.22 9.73 9.78
C PRO A 24 -8.15 8.63 9.67
N MET A 25 -8.49 7.52 8.99
CA MET A 25 -7.55 6.44 8.66
C MET A 25 -6.31 7.04 7.98
N LYS A 26 -5.14 6.63 8.43
CA LYS A 26 -3.86 7.05 7.84
C LYS A 26 -3.32 5.99 6.89
N LEU A 27 -2.83 6.44 5.75
CA LEU A 27 -2.23 5.64 4.70
C LEU A 27 -0.73 5.93 4.64
N ILE A 28 0.10 4.91 4.88
CA ILE A 28 1.55 5.02 4.74
C ILE A 28 1.97 4.16 3.54
N TYR A 29 2.48 4.81 2.51
CA TYR A 29 2.96 4.14 1.31
C TYR A 29 4.47 3.97 1.37
N VAL A 30 4.96 2.73 1.43
CA VAL A 30 6.40 2.44 1.47
C VAL A 30 6.88 2.15 0.05
N ALA A 31 7.69 3.05 -0.47
CA ALA A 31 8.15 3.04 -1.85
C ALA A 31 9.69 2.97 -1.95
N GLY A 32 10.22 2.59 -3.09
CA GLY A 32 11.66 2.51 -3.35
C GLY A 32 12.00 1.43 -4.36
N LYS A 33 13.26 1.33 -4.72
CA LYS A 33 13.78 0.33 -5.67
C LYS A 33 13.55 -1.11 -5.20
N GLY A 34 13.57 -2.09 -6.11
CA GLY A 34 13.56 -3.51 -5.75
C GLY A 34 14.77 -3.88 -4.88
N GLY A 35 14.55 -4.68 -3.82
CA GLY A 35 15.61 -5.20 -2.96
C GLY A 35 16.17 -4.23 -1.90
N VAL A 36 15.60 -3.03 -1.72
CA VAL A 36 16.08 -2.06 -0.70
C VAL A 36 15.51 -2.29 0.70
N GLY A 37 14.60 -3.27 0.89
CA GLY A 37 14.00 -3.59 2.19
C GLY A 37 12.64 -2.93 2.46
N LYS A 38 11.87 -2.57 1.41
CA LYS A 38 10.52 -1.99 1.55
C LYS A 38 9.60 -2.82 2.43
N SER A 39 9.46 -4.10 2.11
CA SER A 39 8.54 -5.01 2.80
C SER A 39 8.92 -5.21 4.27
N VAL A 40 10.22 -5.20 4.59
CA VAL A 40 10.72 -5.19 5.98
C VAL A 40 10.30 -3.91 6.70
N CYS A 41 10.49 -2.74 6.07
CA CYS A 41 10.06 -1.46 6.63
C CYS A 41 8.54 -1.38 6.78
N SER A 42 7.78 -1.90 5.82
CA SER A 42 6.31 -1.98 5.87
C SER A 42 5.83 -2.83 7.04
N ALA A 43 6.38 -4.04 7.19
CA ALA A 43 6.06 -4.95 8.28
C ALA A 43 6.45 -4.36 9.65
N ALA A 44 7.65 -3.78 9.76
CA ALA A 44 8.12 -3.13 10.98
C ALA A 44 7.26 -1.91 11.36
N THR A 45 6.82 -1.12 10.39
CA THR A 45 5.87 -0.01 10.60
C THR A 45 4.54 -0.53 11.14
N GLY A 46 4.02 -1.63 10.56
CA GLY A 46 2.81 -2.28 11.02
C GLY A 46 2.92 -2.79 12.47
N ILE A 47 4.06 -3.36 12.84
CA ILE A 47 4.36 -3.78 14.20
C ILE A 47 4.36 -2.57 15.14
N TRP A 48 5.05 -1.51 14.77
CA TRP A 48 5.17 -0.32 15.61
C TRP A 48 3.82 0.35 15.88
N THR A 49 2.94 0.44 14.88
CA THR A 49 1.58 1.01 15.03
C THR A 49 0.69 0.10 15.87
N SER A 50 0.73 -1.21 15.65
CA SER A 50 -0.09 -2.18 16.39
C SER A 50 0.30 -2.29 17.88
N ASP A 51 1.59 -2.17 18.22
CA ASP A 51 2.08 -2.14 19.61
C ASP A 51 1.53 -0.94 20.40
N ARG A 52 0.98 0.05 19.71
CA ARG A 52 0.29 1.22 20.30
C ARG A 52 -1.22 1.07 20.36
N GLY A 53 -1.72 -0.12 20.10
CA GLY A 53 -3.14 -0.44 20.14
C GLY A 53 -3.94 0.11 18.96
N LEU A 54 -3.27 0.45 17.84
CA LEU A 54 -3.91 0.95 16.63
C LEU A 54 -4.17 -0.22 15.66
N ASP A 55 -5.41 -0.38 15.24
CA ASP A 55 -5.77 -1.40 14.27
C ASP A 55 -5.11 -1.09 12.93
N THR A 56 -4.16 -1.93 12.53
CA THR A 56 -3.27 -1.72 11.39
C THR A 56 -3.40 -2.83 10.37
N LEU A 57 -3.43 -2.47 9.08
CA LEU A 57 -3.37 -3.40 7.97
C LEU A 57 -2.06 -3.18 7.19
N ALA A 58 -1.19 -4.19 7.14
CA ALA A 58 -0.12 -4.27 6.15
C ALA A 58 -0.70 -4.88 4.86
N PHE A 59 -0.67 -4.12 3.77
CA PHE A 59 -1.29 -4.49 2.50
C PHE A 59 -0.28 -4.49 1.37
N SER A 60 -0.16 -5.60 0.66
CA SER A 60 0.66 -5.74 -0.54
C SER A 60 -0.12 -6.36 -1.69
N MET A 61 0.14 -5.90 -2.91
CA MET A 61 -0.24 -6.57 -4.15
C MET A 61 1.00 -6.88 -5.00
N ASP A 62 2.17 -7.04 -4.35
CA ASP A 62 3.38 -7.47 -5.03
C ASP A 62 3.27 -8.96 -5.38
N PRO A 63 3.41 -9.35 -6.67
CA PRO A 63 3.38 -10.77 -7.05
C PRO A 63 4.47 -11.62 -6.39
N ALA A 64 5.49 -10.99 -5.80
CA ALA A 64 6.58 -11.69 -5.12
C ALA A 64 6.20 -12.24 -3.73
N HIS A 65 4.97 -11.99 -3.25
CA HIS A 65 4.48 -12.47 -1.94
C HIS A 65 5.42 -12.17 -0.76
N SER A 66 5.99 -10.98 -0.76
CA SER A 66 7.05 -10.59 0.18
C SER A 66 6.57 -10.41 1.64
N LEU A 67 5.30 -10.08 1.88
CA LEU A 67 4.76 -9.98 3.25
C LEU A 67 4.58 -11.35 3.89
N SER A 68 4.15 -12.36 3.11
CA SER A 68 4.05 -13.76 3.58
C SER A 68 5.39 -14.26 4.08
N ASP A 69 6.46 -14.02 3.30
CA ASP A 69 7.82 -14.45 3.66
C ASP A 69 8.35 -13.74 4.91
N ILE A 70 8.08 -12.43 5.04
CA ILE A 70 8.58 -11.61 6.15
C ILE A 70 7.89 -11.93 7.46
N PHE A 71 6.58 -12.17 7.43
CA PHE A 71 5.83 -12.57 8.61
C PHE A 71 5.94 -14.07 8.92
N ASP A 72 6.53 -14.87 8.01
CA ASP A 72 6.60 -16.34 8.09
C ASP A 72 5.19 -16.96 8.25
N ILE A 73 4.21 -16.41 7.54
CA ILE A 73 2.80 -16.79 7.61
C ILE A 73 2.21 -16.75 6.20
N GLU A 74 1.60 -17.85 5.76
CA GLU A 74 0.85 -17.86 4.50
C GLU A 74 -0.31 -16.88 4.57
N LEU A 75 -0.28 -15.87 3.72
CA LEU A 75 -1.35 -14.90 3.52
C LEU A 75 -2.21 -15.31 2.32
N GLY A 76 -3.38 -14.71 2.17
CA GLY A 76 -4.31 -15.10 1.11
C GLY A 76 -5.39 -14.05 0.85
N SER A 77 -6.52 -14.52 0.31
CA SER A 77 -7.62 -13.69 -0.20
C SER A 77 -8.37 -12.83 0.84
N GLN A 78 -8.03 -12.95 2.12
CA GLN A 78 -8.62 -12.16 3.21
C GLN A 78 -7.54 -11.67 4.18
N PRO A 79 -7.73 -10.48 4.80
CA PRO A 79 -6.84 -10.00 5.84
C PRO A 79 -6.72 -11.01 6.99
N LYS A 80 -5.48 -11.39 7.31
CA LYS A 80 -5.16 -12.35 8.38
C LYS A 80 -4.55 -11.63 9.58
N LEU A 81 -5.00 -11.97 10.78
CA LEU A 81 -4.42 -11.45 12.02
C LEU A 81 -3.01 -12.05 12.20
N ILE A 82 -2.02 -11.19 12.32
CA ILE A 82 -0.61 -11.55 12.56
C ILE A 82 -0.29 -11.51 14.05
N ARG A 83 -0.73 -10.46 14.71
CA ARG A 83 -0.64 -10.24 16.16
C ARG A 83 -1.73 -9.25 16.58
N ASP A 84 -1.87 -8.97 17.86
CA ASP A 84 -2.85 -8.02 18.36
C ASP A 84 -2.75 -6.70 17.58
N HIS A 85 -3.89 -6.23 17.06
CA HIS A 85 -4.02 -5.02 16.25
C HIS A 85 -3.25 -4.99 14.91
N LEU A 86 -2.56 -6.07 14.50
CA LEU A 86 -1.89 -6.14 13.20
C LEU A 86 -2.50 -7.21 12.32
N TYR A 87 -2.97 -6.76 11.18
CA TYR A 87 -3.45 -7.62 10.09
C TYR A 87 -2.50 -7.50 8.90
N ALA A 88 -2.33 -8.58 8.15
CA ALA A 88 -1.65 -8.56 6.86
C ALA A 88 -2.55 -9.11 5.77
N TYR A 89 -2.44 -8.56 4.58
CA TYR A 89 -3.24 -8.91 3.42
C TYR A 89 -2.40 -8.86 2.15
N GLU A 90 -2.36 -9.98 1.45
CA GLU A 90 -1.58 -10.17 0.24
C GLU A 90 -2.41 -11.02 -0.74
N PRO A 91 -3.40 -10.40 -1.40
CA PRO A 91 -4.32 -11.12 -2.28
C PRO A 91 -3.65 -11.58 -3.57
N ASP A 92 -4.14 -12.69 -4.11
CA ASP A 92 -3.80 -13.14 -5.46
C ASP A 92 -4.37 -12.18 -6.51
N LEU A 93 -3.50 -11.64 -7.37
CA LEU A 93 -3.90 -10.67 -8.38
C LEU A 93 -4.91 -11.25 -9.38
N ALA A 94 -4.80 -12.53 -9.74
CA ALA A 94 -5.71 -13.15 -10.69
C ALA A 94 -7.10 -13.35 -10.08
N GLU A 95 -7.19 -13.65 -8.78
CA GLU A 95 -8.47 -13.73 -8.07
C GLU A 95 -9.15 -12.36 -7.98
N GLU A 96 -8.38 -11.33 -7.61
CA GLU A 96 -8.89 -9.95 -7.55
C GLU A 96 -9.31 -9.44 -8.94
N ALA A 97 -8.57 -9.78 -9.99
CA ALA A 97 -8.94 -9.45 -11.38
C ALA A 97 -10.27 -10.06 -11.80
N ARG A 98 -10.52 -11.33 -11.42
CA ARG A 98 -11.82 -11.97 -11.67
C ARG A 98 -12.96 -11.27 -10.93
N GLY A 99 -12.72 -10.85 -9.69
CA GLY A 99 -13.66 -10.08 -8.87
C GLY A 99 -13.96 -8.72 -9.50
N PHE A 100 -12.92 -8.00 -9.87
CA PHE A 100 -12.99 -6.69 -10.51
C PHE A 100 -13.70 -6.76 -11.87
N TYR A 101 -13.35 -7.73 -12.74
CA TYR A 101 -14.03 -7.97 -14.01
C TYR A 101 -15.53 -8.20 -13.81
N ARG A 102 -15.93 -9.03 -12.85
CA ARG A 102 -17.35 -9.28 -12.53
C ARG A 102 -18.09 -8.03 -12.06
N ARG A 103 -17.43 -7.17 -11.24
CA ARG A 103 -18.00 -5.91 -10.72
C ARG A 103 -18.28 -4.91 -11.82
N TYR A 104 -17.42 -4.83 -12.82
CA TYR A 104 -17.48 -3.88 -13.94
C TYR A 104 -17.75 -4.57 -15.28
N LYS A 105 -18.49 -5.67 -15.23
CA LYS A 105 -18.73 -6.56 -16.40
C LYS A 105 -19.31 -5.80 -17.59
N ASN A 106 -20.26 -4.90 -17.37
CA ASN A 106 -20.95 -4.22 -18.47
C ASN A 106 -20.01 -3.28 -19.22
N ILE A 107 -19.12 -2.56 -18.49
CA ILE A 107 -18.08 -1.73 -19.14
C ILE A 107 -17.17 -2.61 -20.01
N PHE A 108 -16.64 -3.70 -19.45
CA PHE A 108 -15.68 -4.53 -20.18
C PHE A 108 -16.34 -5.25 -21.34
N THR A 109 -17.56 -5.75 -21.18
CA THR A 109 -18.32 -6.34 -22.29
C THR A 109 -18.54 -5.33 -23.42
N ALA A 110 -18.92 -4.09 -23.10
CA ALA A 110 -19.09 -3.05 -24.09
C ALA A 110 -17.77 -2.69 -24.80
N LEU A 111 -16.67 -2.56 -24.03
CA LEU A 111 -15.35 -2.25 -24.54
C LEU A 111 -14.84 -3.32 -25.51
N PHE A 112 -14.80 -4.55 -25.02
CA PHE A 112 -14.24 -5.65 -25.80
C PHE A 112 -15.13 -5.98 -27.01
N GLY A 113 -16.46 -5.84 -26.87
CA GLY A 113 -17.39 -5.97 -27.99
C GLY A 113 -17.17 -4.93 -29.10
N LEU A 114 -16.70 -3.70 -28.76
CA LEU A 114 -16.36 -2.69 -29.76
C LEU A 114 -15.14 -3.07 -30.63
N PHE A 115 -14.23 -3.86 -30.06
CA PHE A 115 -13.00 -4.30 -30.74
C PHE A 115 -13.12 -5.73 -31.28
N GLU A 116 -14.29 -6.36 -31.15
CA GLU A 116 -14.53 -7.78 -31.53
C GLU A 116 -13.52 -8.73 -30.87
N VAL A 117 -13.05 -8.36 -29.62
CA VAL A 117 -12.08 -9.14 -28.86
C VAL A 117 -12.79 -9.85 -27.71
N GLU A 118 -12.62 -11.15 -27.64
CA GLU A 118 -13.07 -11.96 -26.51
C GLU A 118 -11.94 -12.06 -25.51
N VAL A 119 -12.08 -11.41 -24.36
CA VAL A 119 -11.07 -11.40 -23.27
C VAL A 119 -11.55 -12.32 -22.16
N LYS A 120 -10.75 -13.34 -21.87
CA LYS A 120 -11.01 -14.19 -20.71
C LYS A 120 -10.59 -13.47 -19.42
N PRO A 121 -11.27 -13.72 -18.29
CA PRO A 121 -10.92 -13.11 -17.01
C PRO A 121 -9.46 -13.33 -16.59
N GLU A 122 -8.85 -14.45 -16.99
CA GLU A 122 -7.45 -14.77 -16.70
C GLU A 122 -6.49 -13.87 -17.49
N ASP A 123 -6.81 -13.54 -18.74
CA ASP A 123 -5.98 -12.68 -19.58
C ASP A 123 -6.11 -11.22 -19.18
N PHE A 124 -7.25 -10.85 -18.57
CA PHE A 124 -7.54 -9.50 -18.12
C PHE A 124 -6.53 -8.98 -17.08
N ALA A 125 -6.12 -9.83 -16.13
CA ALA A 125 -5.14 -9.47 -15.10
C ALA A 125 -3.79 -9.01 -15.68
N ASN A 126 -3.43 -9.54 -16.85
CA ASN A 126 -2.15 -9.27 -17.53
C ASN A 126 -2.19 -8.03 -18.44
N MET A 127 -3.34 -7.38 -18.57
CA MET A 127 -3.46 -6.19 -19.41
C MET A 127 -2.80 -4.97 -18.72
N PRO A 128 -2.01 -4.18 -19.45
CA PRO A 128 -1.40 -2.98 -18.88
C PRO A 128 -2.41 -2.03 -18.25
N GLY A 129 -2.15 -1.59 -17.03
CA GLY A 129 -3.01 -0.66 -16.28
C GLY A 129 -4.14 -1.34 -15.47
N VAL A 130 -4.38 -2.63 -15.66
CA VAL A 130 -5.46 -3.35 -14.95
C VAL A 130 -5.07 -3.61 -13.49
N SER A 131 -3.83 -3.99 -13.21
CA SER A 131 -3.34 -4.18 -11.83
C SER A 131 -3.49 -2.92 -10.99
N GLU A 132 -3.23 -1.75 -11.56
CA GLU A 132 -3.37 -0.46 -10.90
C GLU A 132 -4.84 -0.12 -10.62
N LEU A 133 -5.74 -0.42 -11.56
CA LEU A 133 -7.19 -0.25 -11.36
C LEU A 133 -7.72 -1.16 -10.26
N ILE A 134 -7.30 -2.42 -10.24
CA ILE A 134 -7.68 -3.39 -9.21
C ILE A 134 -7.19 -2.94 -7.85
N PHE A 135 -5.91 -2.53 -7.77
CA PHE A 135 -5.31 -2.01 -6.55
C PHE A 135 -6.07 -0.80 -6.00
N MET A 136 -6.38 0.18 -6.87
CA MET A 136 -7.15 1.36 -6.49
C MET A 136 -8.55 0.99 -5.98
N ASP A 137 -9.26 0.09 -6.68
CA ASP A 137 -10.60 -0.35 -6.30
C ASP A 137 -10.59 -1.02 -4.92
N LYS A 138 -9.60 -1.90 -4.69
CA LYS A 138 -9.40 -2.58 -3.41
C LYS A 138 -9.04 -1.61 -2.28
N LEU A 139 -8.10 -0.69 -2.54
CA LEU A 139 -7.70 0.32 -1.56
C LEU A 139 -8.87 1.24 -1.19
N ASN A 140 -9.71 1.59 -2.17
CA ASN A 140 -10.93 2.35 -1.89
C ASN A 140 -11.90 1.56 -1.00
N ASP A 141 -12.09 0.27 -1.27
CA ASP A 141 -12.96 -0.58 -0.44
C ASP A 141 -12.45 -0.63 1.01
N ILE A 142 -11.13 -0.84 1.21
CA ILE A 142 -10.48 -0.81 2.54
C ILE A 142 -10.69 0.56 3.23
N PHE A 143 -10.53 1.65 2.48
CA PHE A 143 -10.70 3.01 2.99
C PHE A 143 -12.14 3.29 3.44
N VAL A 144 -13.13 2.85 2.67
CA VAL A 144 -14.56 3.07 2.96
C VAL A 144 -15.03 2.23 4.14
N GLU A 145 -14.49 1.02 4.32
CA GLU A 145 -14.82 0.14 5.46
C GLU A 145 -14.44 0.74 6.82
N LYS A 146 -13.45 1.63 6.89
CA LYS A 146 -12.96 2.30 8.11
C LYS A 146 -12.67 1.33 9.26
N LYS A 147 -12.17 0.15 8.91
CA LYS A 147 -11.88 -0.91 9.88
C LYS A 147 -10.54 -0.71 10.58
N TYR A 148 -9.61 -0.02 9.91
CA TYR A 148 -8.24 0.16 10.37
C TYR A 148 -7.95 1.62 10.65
N ASP A 149 -7.09 1.87 11.65
CA ASP A 149 -6.56 3.21 11.94
C ASP A 149 -5.40 3.54 10.99
N TYR A 150 -4.61 2.52 10.63
CA TYR A 150 -3.48 2.61 9.70
C TYR A 150 -3.57 1.55 8.60
N VAL A 151 -3.25 1.95 7.38
CA VAL A 151 -3.00 1.04 6.26
C VAL A 151 -1.59 1.31 5.73
N ILE A 152 -0.73 0.31 5.88
CA ILE A 152 0.65 0.36 5.41
C ILE A 152 0.69 -0.36 4.06
N ILE A 153 1.02 0.37 3.00
CA ILE A 153 1.10 -0.20 1.66
C ILE A 153 2.54 -0.58 1.35
N ASP A 154 2.78 -1.87 1.25
CA ASP A 154 4.00 -2.41 0.66
C ASP A 154 3.82 -2.46 -0.86
N SER A 155 4.59 -1.66 -1.57
CA SER A 155 4.39 -1.52 -3.01
C SER A 155 5.51 -2.15 -3.83
N ALA A 156 5.13 -2.73 -4.97
CA ALA A 156 6.06 -2.98 -6.06
C ALA A 156 6.78 -1.68 -6.47
N PRO A 157 8.02 -1.75 -6.99
CA PRO A 157 8.84 -0.58 -7.21
C PRO A 157 8.14 0.46 -8.10
N THR A 158 8.15 1.73 -7.66
CA THR A 158 7.84 2.97 -8.41
C THR A 158 6.57 3.01 -9.30
N ALA A 159 6.00 1.87 -9.68
CA ALA A 159 5.01 1.78 -10.74
C ALA A 159 3.57 2.15 -10.34
N MET A 160 3.22 2.09 -9.05
CA MET A 160 1.80 2.17 -8.64
C MET A 160 1.32 3.56 -8.20
N VAL A 161 2.16 4.39 -7.59
CA VAL A 161 1.70 5.71 -7.08
C VAL A 161 1.31 6.64 -8.23
N LEU A 162 2.14 6.73 -9.26
CA LEU A 162 1.90 7.64 -10.39
C LEU A 162 0.66 7.29 -11.21
N PRO A 163 0.44 6.03 -11.60
CA PRO A 163 -0.81 5.63 -12.24
C PRO A 163 -2.03 5.96 -11.40
N LEU A 164 -2.00 5.74 -10.07
CA LEU A 164 -3.11 6.08 -9.18
C LEU A 164 -3.48 7.57 -9.24
N LEU A 165 -2.50 8.46 -9.30
CA LEU A 165 -2.72 9.90 -9.40
C LEU A 165 -3.28 10.32 -10.78
N GLN A 166 -2.96 9.57 -11.82
CA GLN A 166 -3.41 9.84 -13.19
C GLN A 166 -4.74 9.17 -13.54
N LEU A 167 -5.20 8.19 -12.75
CA LEU A 167 -6.44 7.44 -13.01
C LEU A 167 -7.68 8.32 -13.23
N PRO A 168 -7.93 9.41 -12.47
CA PRO A 168 -9.07 10.27 -12.75
C PRO A 168 -9.03 10.92 -14.13
N SER A 169 -7.83 11.26 -14.61
CA SER A 169 -7.64 11.83 -15.96
C SER A 169 -7.81 10.76 -17.03
N ILE A 170 -7.31 9.56 -16.79
CA ILE A 170 -7.45 8.39 -17.68
C ILE A 170 -8.91 7.99 -17.78
N THR A 171 -9.62 7.85 -16.65
CA THR A 171 -11.04 7.51 -16.64
C THR A 171 -11.89 8.59 -17.30
N THR A 172 -11.62 9.87 -17.07
CA THR A 172 -12.31 10.97 -17.74
C THR A 172 -12.03 10.98 -19.25
N GLY A 173 -10.78 10.83 -19.66
CA GLY A 173 -10.39 10.74 -21.07
C GLY A 173 -11.00 9.53 -21.76
N PHE A 174 -11.06 8.40 -21.08
CA PHE A 174 -11.72 7.19 -21.54
C PHE A 174 -13.23 7.40 -21.73
N VAL A 175 -13.92 7.93 -20.69
CA VAL A 175 -15.35 8.27 -20.75
C VAL A 175 -15.64 9.23 -21.89
N THR A 176 -14.82 10.28 -22.05
CA THR A 176 -14.99 11.27 -23.13
C THR A 176 -14.82 10.65 -24.51
N ARG A 177 -13.85 9.74 -24.67
CA ARG A 177 -13.64 9.00 -25.93
C ARG A 177 -14.79 8.05 -26.21
N VAL A 178 -15.23 7.30 -25.19
CA VAL A 178 -16.37 6.37 -25.30
C VAL A 178 -17.65 7.17 -25.64
N LEU A 179 -17.93 8.26 -24.94
CA LEU A 179 -19.09 9.13 -25.25
C LEU A 179 -18.94 9.90 -26.55
N GLY A 180 -17.72 10.28 -26.95
CA GLY A 180 -17.43 10.92 -28.25
C GLY A 180 -17.62 9.99 -29.46
N MET A 181 -17.55 8.66 -29.25
CA MET A 181 -17.93 7.64 -30.24
C MET A 181 -19.45 7.50 -30.38
N ARG A 182 -20.23 8.41 -29.80
CA ARG A 182 -21.69 8.40 -29.71
C ARG A 182 -22.40 8.02 -31.03
N ASN A 183 -21.88 8.46 -32.18
CA ASN A 183 -22.50 8.17 -33.49
C ASN A 183 -22.32 6.71 -33.93
N LYS A 184 -21.25 6.03 -33.47
CA LYS A 184 -21.11 4.56 -33.66
C LYS A 184 -21.90 3.80 -32.59
N TRP A 185 -22.06 4.38 -31.41
CA TRP A 185 -22.81 3.80 -30.29
C TRP A 185 -24.32 3.78 -30.52
N ILE A 186 -24.89 4.75 -31.26
CA ILE A 186 -26.33 4.75 -31.56
C ILE A 186 -26.75 3.45 -32.28
N GLY A 187 -25.90 2.92 -33.14
CA GLY A 187 -26.15 1.62 -33.77
C GLY A 187 -26.10 0.46 -32.77
N ILE A 188 -25.19 0.51 -31.79
CA ILE A 188 -25.02 -0.52 -30.75
C ILE A 188 -26.08 -0.36 -29.66
N MET A 189 -26.39 0.86 -29.22
CA MET A 189 -27.44 1.12 -28.23
C MET A 189 -28.83 0.72 -28.69
N ASN A 190 -29.11 0.74 -29.99
CA ASN A 190 -30.36 0.19 -30.57
C ASN A 190 -30.41 -1.35 -30.52
N LEU A 191 -29.26 -2.02 -30.35
CA LEU A 191 -29.13 -3.47 -30.18
C LEU A 191 -29.11 -3.88 -28.70
N LEU A 192 -28.86 -2.93 -27.78
CA LEU A 192 -28.81 -3.18 -26.35
C LEU A 192 -30.19 -2.92 -25.73
N GLU A 193 -30.68 -3.87 -24.97
CA GLU A 193 -31.93 -3.75 -24.20
C GLU A 193 -31.95 -2.45 -23.37
N LYS A 194 -33.12 -1.82 -23.25
CA LYS A 194 -33.33 -0.67 -22.35
C LYS A 194 -32.87 -1.01 -20.97
N GLY A 195 -31.84 -0.29 -20.46
CA GLY A 195 -31.23 -0.50 -19.14
C GLY A 195 -29.73 -0.84 -19.14
N PHE A 196 -29.20 -1.44 -20.22
CA PHE A 196 -27.78 -1.76 -20.31
C PHE A 196 -26.90 -0.50 -20.36
N GLY A 197 -27.32 0.54 -21.08
CA GLY A 197 -26.64 1.83 -21.13
C GLY A 197 -26.56 2.51 -19.76
N ASP A 198 -27.62 2.46 -18.97
CA ASP A 198 -27.67 3.03 -17.62
C ASP A 198 -26.72 2.27 -16.66
N SER A 199 -26.64 0.95 -16.79
CA SER A 199 -25.71 0.12 -16.02
C SER A 199 -24.25 0.48 -16.29
N ILE A 200 -23.85 0.62 -17.57
CA ILE A 200 -22.51 1.04 -17.95
C ILE A 200 -22.18 2.43 -17.36
N LEU A 201 -23.10 3.40 -17.49
CA LEU A 201 -22.90 4.75 -16.95
C LEU A 201 -22.75 4.74 -15.42
N ASN A 202 -23.48 3.89 -14.72
CA ASN A 202 -23.36 3.74 -13.28
C ASN A 202 -22.02 3.11 -12.88
N GLU A 203 -21.55 2.07 -13.57
CA GLU A 203 -20.24 1.48 -13.35
C GLU A 203 -19.12 2.49 -13.57
N ILE A 204 -19.18 3.26 -14.68
CA ILE A 204 -18.22 4.32 -15.00
C ILE A 204 -18.20 5.39 -13.88
N ARG A 205 -19.38 5.83 -13.44
CA ARG A 205 -19.48 6.82 -12.33
C ARG A 205 -18.87 6.27 -11.06
N THR A 206 -19.13 5.01 -10.73
CA THR A 206 -18.57 4.34 -9.56
C THR A 206 -17.04 4.30 -9.63
N MET A 207 -16.46 3.86 -10.73
CA MET A 207 -15.00 3.86 -10.93
C MET A 207 -14.41 5.27 -10.78
N ARG A 208 -15.04 6.26 -11.39
CA ARG A 208 -14.61 7.65 -11.31
C ARG A 208 -14.63 8.19 -9.88
N VAL A 209 -15.72 7.98 -9.15
CA VAL A 209 -15.85 8.43 -7.77
C VAL A 209 -14.78 7.77 -6.89
N LYS A 210 -14.55 6.47 -7.05
CA LYS A 210 -13.50 5.75 -6.33
C LYS A 210 -12.10 6.32 -6.64
N ALA A 211 -11.80 6.57 -7.92
CA ALA A 211 -10.52 7.14 -8.35
C ALA A 211 -10.31 8.56 -7.80
N GLU A 212 -11.34 9.42 -7.83
CA GLU A 212 -11.30 10.78 -7.26
C GLU A 212 -11.12 10.73 -5.74
N THR A 213 -11.80 9.81 -5.06
CA THR A 213 -11.66 9.62 -3.60
C THR A 213 -10.22 9.25 -3.25
N MET A 214 -9.66 8.24 -3.90
CA MET A 214 -8.28 7.79 -3.62
C MET A 214 -7.25 8.86 -3.98
N ARG A 215 -7.44 9.59 -5.08
CA ARG A 215 -6.59 10.73 -5.41
C ARG A 215 -6.60 11.78 -4.30
N ASN A 216 -7.77 12.14 -3.79
CA ASN A 216 -7.90 13.14 -2.72
C ASN A 216 -7.25 12.64 -1.42
N VAL A 217 -7.39 11.37 -1.07
CA VAL A 217 -6.72 10.75 0.07
C VAL A 217 -5.20 10.83 -0.08
N LEU A 218 -4.66 10.51 -1.26
CA LEU A 218 -3.21 10.53 -1.52
C LEU A 218 -2.62 11.95 -1.53
N LEU A 219 -3.40 12.96 -1.90
CA LEU A 219 -2.96 14.35 -1.94
C LEU A 219 -3.07 15.07 -0.60
N ASP A 220 -3.82 14.54 0.36
CA ASP A 220 -3.94 15.15 1.69
C ASP A 220 -2.85 14.60 2.64
N PRO A 221 -1.86 15.42 3.04
CA PRO A 221 -0.77 14.98 3.92
C PRO A 221 -1.24 14.58 5.33
N LYS A 222 -2.49 14.87 5.69
CA LYS A 222 -3.08 14.43 6.96
C LYS A 222 -3.58 12.98 6.88
N THR A 223 -3.89 12.51 5.69
CA THR A 223 -4.44 11.16 5.46
C THR A 223 -3.45 10.22 4.81
N ALA A 224 -2.52 10.71 4.01
CA ALA A 224 -1.54 9.88 3.34
C ALA A 224 -0.14 10.48 3.35
N SER A 225 0.86 9.61 3.44
CA SER A 225 2.26 9.95 3.33
C SER A 225 3.06 8.86 2.62
N ILE A 226 4.18 9.25 2.03
CA ILE A 226 5.12 8.31 1.43
C ILE A 226 6.38 8.25 2.27
N THR A 227 6.81 7.03 2.60
CA THR A 227 8.14 6.73 3.12
C THR A 227 8.96 6.11 1.99
N VAL A 228 10.04 6.75 1.61
CA VAL A 228 10.95 6.24 0.58
C VAL A 228 12.06 5.45 1.23
N VAL A 229 12.24 4.19 0.84
CA VAL A 229 13.34 3.34 1.31
C VAL A 229 14.40 3.26 0.20
N THR A 230 15.65 3.48 0.57
CA THR A 230 16.82 3.39 -0.31
C THR A 230 17.98 2.70 0.38
N ILE A 231 19.00 2.34 -0.38
CA ILE A 231 20.29 1.90 0.14
C ILE A 231 21.37 2.90 -0.35
N PRO A 232 22.49 3.07 0.37
CA PRO A 232 23.50 4.04 0.00
C PRO A 232 24.40 3.53 -1.16
N GLU A 233 23.75 3.31 -2.30
CA GLU A 233 24.36 2.90 -3.57
C GLU A 233 23.85 3.79 -4.71
N LYS A 234 24.73 4.10 -5.68
CA LYS A 234 24.45 5.07 -6.75
C LYS A 234 23.10 4.84 -7.44
N ALA A 235 22.83 3.61 -7.87
CA ALA A 235 21.61 3.30 -8.62
C ALA A 235 20.34 3.47 -7.78
N ALA A 236 20.37 3.07 -6.49
CA ALA A 236 19.24 3.19 -5.58
C ALA A 236 18.99 4.65 -5.20
N VAL A 237 20.04 5.41 -4.90
CA VAL A 237 19.97 6.84 -4.59
C VAL A 237 19.38 7.65 -5.75
N GLU A 238 19.87 7.44 -6.98
CA GLU A 238 19.37 8.13 -8.17
C GLU A 238 17.90 7.77 -8.49
N GLU A 239 17.49 6.52 -8.27
CA GLU A 239 16.11 6.11 -8.46
C GLU A 239 15.19 6.72 -7.41
N SER A 240 15.62 6.70 -6.13
CA SER A 240 14.87 7.32 -5.04
C SER A 240 14.72 8.83 -5.23
N ARG A 241 15.77 9.52 -5.73
CA ARG A 241 15.69 10.93 -6.05
C ARG A 241 14.62 11.21 -7.10
N ARG A 242 14.66 10.48 -8.23
CA ARG A 242 13.67 10.60 -9.31
C ARG A 242 12.25 10.30 -8.80
N LEU A 243 12.11 9.29 -7.95
CA LEU A 243 10.82 8.96 -7.34
C LEU A 243 10.28 10.13 -6.52
N ILE A 244 11.08 10.66 -5.59
CA ILE A 244 10.69 11.78 -4.72
C ILE A 244 10.29 13.00 -5.58
N GLU A 245 11.17 13.42 -6.50
CA GLU A 245 10.91 14.56 -7.40
C GLU A 245 9.59 14.35 -8.19
N THR A 246 9.37 13.14 -8.69
CA THR A 246 8.19 12.84 -9.50
C THR A 246 6.91 12.87 -8.66
N VAL A 247 6.86 12.20 -7.50
CA VAL A 247 5.64 12.16 -6.69
C VAL A 247 5.31 13.52 -6.09
N GLU A 248 6.32 14.29 -5.67
CA GLU A 248 6.14 15.65 -5.15
C GLU A 248 5.70 16.64 -6.24
N SER A 249 6.16 16.48 -7.48
CA SER A 249 5.67 17.28 -8.60
C SER A 249 4.18 17.09 -8.88
N HIS A 250 3.62 15.95 -8.44
CA HIS A 250 2.18 15.66 -8.51
C HIS A 250 1.42 16.03 -7.22
N GLY A 251 2.09 16.68 -6.26
CA GLY A 251 1.48 17.15 -5.01
C GLY A 251 1.36 16.09 -3.91
N VAL A 252 2.00 14.93 -4.06
CA VAL A 252 2.00 13.89 -3.01
C VAL A 252 3.13 14.14 -2.02
N HIS A 253 2.82 14.06 -0.73
CA HIS A 253 3.77 14.34 0.33
C HIS A 253 4.69 13.14 0.61
N VAL A 254 6.01 13.35 0.52
CA VAL A 254 7.02 12.41 0.98
C VAL A 254 7.48 12.85 2.37
N SER A 255 7.06 12.11 3.41
CA SER A 255 7.34 12.46 4.81
C SER A 255 8.70 11.98 5.30
N ALA A 256 9.14 10.81 4.86
CA ALA A 256 10.32 10.16 5.38
C ALA A 256 11.19 9.51 4.30
N LEU A 257 12.49 9.45 4.60
CA LEU A 257 13.49 8.73 3.83
C LEU A 257 14.22 7.74 4.75
N VAL A 258 14.17 6.46 4.44
CA VAL A 258 14.88 5.40 5.15
C VAL A 258 16.09 4.99 4.33
N ILE A 259 17.28 5.15 4.90
CA ILE A 259 18.55 4.70 4.31
C ILE A 259 18.90 3.36 4.98
N ASN A 260 18.66 2.27 4.27
CA ASN A 260 18.80 0.91 4.77
C ASN A 260 20.15 0.28 4.38
N HIS A 261 20.51 -0.85 4.97
CA HIS A 261 21.75 -1.60 4.73
C HIS A 261 23.03 -0.78 4.91
N VAL A 262 23.02 0.08 5.93
CA VAL A 262 24.21 0.87 6.27
C VAL A 262 25.17 0.03 7.09
N ILE A 263 26.36 -0.18 6.58
CA ILE A 263 27.40 -0.95 7.28
C ILE A 263 27.87 -0.14 8.48
N GLN A 264 27.79 -0.77 9.65
CA GLN A 264 28.35 -0.23 10.90
C GLN A 264 29.88 -0.47 10.95
N GLU A 265 30.54 0.17 11.92
CA GLU A 265 31.98 0.02 12.11
C GLU A 265 32.38 -1.45 12.21
N CYS A 266 33.37 -1.82 11.43
CA CYS A 266 33.98 -3.14 11.47
C CYS A 266 35.47 -3.05 11.09
N ASP A 267 36.26 -4.02 11.59
CA ASP A 267 37.72 -4.00 11.44
C ASP A 267 38.22 -4.58 10.11
N CYS A 268 37.32 -5.10 9.24
CA CYS A 268 37.72 -5.70 7.98
C CYS A 268 37.89 -4.64 6.86
N GLN A 269 38.92 -4.77 6.06
CA GLN A 269 39.25 -3.86 4.95
C GLN A 269 38.08 -3.71 3.94
N PHE A 270 37.36 -4.78 3.64
CA PHE A 270 36.20 -4.75 2.75
C PHE A 270 35.09 -3.87 3.30
N CYS A 271 34.74 -4.04 4.57
CA CYS A 271 33.70 -3.21 5.21
C CYS A 271 34.10 -1.75 5.27
N GLN A 272 35.37 -1.44 5.58
CA GLN A 272 35.88 -0.06 5.61
C GLN A 272 35.78 0.62 4.23
N GLN A 273 36.11 -0.09 3.13
CA GLN A 273 35.93 0.45 1.78
C GLN A 273 34.45 0.70 1.45
N LYS A 274 33.57 -0.23 1.84
CA LYS A 274 32.13 -0.08 1.61
C LYS A 274 31.56 1.07 2.42
N MET A 275 31.95 1.23 3.71
CA MET A 275 31.57 2.35 4.55
C MET A 275 31.98 3.70 3.95
N ALA A 276 33.22 3.81 3.47
CA ALA A 276 33.72 5.04 2.84
C ALA A 276 32.90 5.41 1.60
N SER A 277 32.51 4.41 0.79
CA SER A 277 31.62 4.61 -0.35
C SER A 277 30.21 5.05 0.07
N GLN A 278 29.63 4.41 1.11
CA GLN A 278 28.29 4.71 1.60
C GLN A 278 28.20 6.13 2.21
N THR A 279 29.26 6.58 2.88
CA THR A 279 29.29 7.88 3.58
C THR A 279 28.96 9.04 2.66
N SER A 280 29.48 9.05 1.43
CA SER A 280 29.22 10.12 0.46
C SER A 280 27.75 10.18 0.04
N TYR A 281 27.11 9.04 -0.18
CA TYR A 281 25.69 8.97 -0.54
C TYR A 281 24.78 9.36 0.62
N ILE A 282 25.12 8.94 1.85
CA ILE A 282 24.37 9.30 3.07
C ILE A 282 24.43 10.82 3.28
N GLN A 283 25.62 11.44 3.12
CA GLN A 283 25.79 12.89 3.25
C GLN A 283 25.01 13.66 2.18
N ASP A 284 25.05 13.20 0.91
CA ASP A 284 24.27 13.81 -0.17
C ASP A 284 22.78 13.77 0.13
N LEU A 285 22.24 12.60 0.53
CA LEU A 285 20.84 12.46 0.88
C LEU A 285 20.44 13.34 2.06
N LYS A 286 21.24 13.39 3.14
CA LYS A 286 21.01 14.25 4.30
C LYS A 286 21.03 15.73 3.96
N SER A 287 21.94 16.16 3.12
CA SER A 287 22.04 17.57 2.72
C SER A 287 20.89 18.01 1.81
N ARG A 288 20.41 17.09 0.97
CA ARG A 288 19.35 17.36 -0.02
C ARG A 288 17.96 17.37 0.60
N TYR A 289 17.68 16.51 1.60
CA TYR A 289 16.36 16.26 2.16
C TYR A 289 16.28 16.63 3.64
N GLN A 290 16.84 17.80 4.01
CA GLN A 290 16.89 18.28 5.41
C GLN A 290 15.51 18.48 6.03
N GLU A 291 14.49 18.74 5.21
CA GLU A 291 13.11 18.95 5.63
C GLU A 291 12.34 17.64 5.86
N LYS A 292 12.92 16.49 5.50
CA LYS A 292 12.30 15.17 5.67
C LYS A 292 12.85 14.45 6.87
N GLN A 293 12.05 13.59 7.47
CA GLN A 293 12.55 12.66 8.48
C GLN A 293 13.49 11.65 7.81
N ILE A 294 14.75 11.63 8.21
CA ILE A 294 15.73 10.67 7.69
C ILE A 294 16.10 9.67 8.78
N THR A 295 15.82 8.39 8.54
CA THR A 295 16.22 7.29 9.42
C THR A 295 17.29 6.44 8.73
N ILE A 296 18.30 6.05 9.48
CA ILE A 296 19.38 5.17 8.99
C ILE A 296 19.22 3.82 9.69
N LEU A 297 19.03 2.77 8.91
CA LEU A 297 18.98 1.40 9.40
C LEU A 297 20.31 0.68 9.12
N PRO A 298 20.82 -0.07 10.09
CA PRO A 298 22.03 -0.85 9.90
C PRO A 298 21.79 -2.01 8.92
N ASP A 299 22.88 -2.54 8.38
CA ASP A 299 22.86 -3.87 7.79
C ASP A 299 22.80 -4.89 8.95
N TYR A 300 21.71 -5.62 9.02
CA TYR A 300 21.48 -6.60 10.11
C TYR A 300 22.28 -7.90 9.94
N GLY A 301 23.05 -8.03 8.87
CA GLY A 301 23.93 -9.16 8.60
C GLY A 301 23.26 -10.50 8.36
N ALA A 302 21.92 -10.53 8.39
CA ALA A 302 21.10 -11.71 8.12
C ALA A 302 19.70 -11.30 7.70
N GLU A 303 18.94 -12.24 7.17
CA GLU A 303 17.55 -12.03 6.79
C GLU A 303 16.70 -11.54 7.98
N VAL A 304 15.93 -10.48 7.74
CA VAL A 304 15.05 -9.86 8.74
C VAL A 304 13.65 -10.39 8.55
N LYS A 305 13.21 -11.26 9.49
CA LYS A 305 11.86 -11.80 9.55
C LYS A 305 11.46 -12.16 10.98
N GLY A 306 10.17 -12.37 11.23
CA GLY A 306 9.66 -12.77 12.55
C GLY A 306 10.04 -11.78 13.64
N ASP A 307 10.60 -12.26 14.75
CA ASP A 307 10.91 -11.43 15.92
C ASP A 307 11.94 -10.30 15.67
N ARG A 308 12.80 -10.45 14.64
CA ARG A 308 13.75 -9.41 14.27
C ARG A 308 13.08 -8.13 13.75
N LEU A 309 11.85 -8.23 13.27
CA LEU A 309 11.07 -7.07 12.84
C LEU A 309 10.81 -6.08 13.98
N ASN A 310 10.73 -6.56 15.24
CA ASN A 310 10.57 -5.69 16.41
C ASN A 310 11.79 -4.76 16.56
N GLN A 311 13.00 -5.26 16.33
CA GLN A 311 14.21 -4.43 16.36
C GLN A 311 14.18 -3.38 15.25
N VAL A 312 13.79 -3.76 14.03
CA VAL A 312 13.65 -2.79 12.92
C VAL A 312 12.61 -1.72 13.25
N ALA A 313 11.50 -2.09 13.88
CA ALA A 313 10.48 -1.15 14.32
C ALA A 313 11.02 -0.14 15.36
N GLU A 314 11.83 -0.61 16.32
CA GLU A 314 12.51 0.25 17.29
C GLU A 314 13.55 1.16 16.62
N ASP A 315 14.31 0.64 15.64
CA ASP A 315 15.34 1.41 14.94
C ASP A 315 14.71 2.48 14.01
N LEU A 316 13.50 2.21 13.44
CA LEU A 316 12.76 3.16 12.62
C LEU A 316 12.15 4.31 13.44
N TYR A 317 11.53 4.00 14.58
CA TYR A 317 10.63 4.92 15.27
C TYR A 317 11.00 5.20 16.73
N GLY A 318 11.99 4.49 17.31
CA GLY A 318 12.38 4.62 18.70
C GLY A 318 11.43 3.91 19.68
N LYS A 319 11.84 3.85 20.96
CA LYS A 319 11.11 3.18 22.05
C LYS A 319 9.96 4.00 22.66
N GLY A 320 9.45 4.99 22.00
CA GLY A 320 8.34 5.78 22.54
C GLY A 320 8.16 7.13 21.88
N GLN A 321 6.95 7.48 21.72
CA GLN A 321 6.30 8.70 21.28
C GLN A 321 5.94 8.81 19.82
N MET A 322 4.61 9.04 19.66
CA MET A 322 3.88 9.13 18.41
C MET A 322 3.73 10.60 17.98
N ASP A 323 4.83 11.35 17.92
CA ASP A 323 4.69 12.79 17.61
C ASP A 323 4.90 13.14 16.13
N THR A 324 5.28 12.17 15.27
CA THR A 324 5.53 12.46 13.83
C THR A 324 5.44 11.22 12.93
N VAL A 325 4.24 10.71 12.69
CA VAL A 325 3.98 9.88 11.49
C VAL A 325 2.77 10.42 10.72
#